data_0a4f7a3c3c23c1574b69811f9096ccca
#
_entry.id   0a4f7a3c3c23c1574b69811f9096ccca
#
_cell.length_a   1.000
_cell.length_b   1.000
_cell.length_c   1.000
_cell.angle_alpha   90.00
_cell.angle_beta   90.00
_cell.angle_gamma   90.00
#
_symmetry.space_group_name_H-M   'P 1'
#
loop_
_entity.id
_entity.type
_entity.pdbx_description
1 polymer ?
#
loop_
_entity_poly.entity_id
_entity_poly.type
_entity_poly.pdbx_seq_one_letter_code
_entity_poly.pdbx_strand_id
1 'polypeptide(L)'
;MSYDYEKTSLTLYRAVFKANYDGDVGRYLRPDKELAEAAEVAPLLHPTFDSPNTPGVPARAPDIVAGRDGLYAPDTGGTSVFDRAGVLRRADGDFVIPDGTDIPPDLKVKQDSYNKRLQATHYTIMPAKPMYREVLMGQLDNFVRNAIRRQWKKPAGSRSEP
;
A
#
# COMPACT_ATOMS: atom_id res chain seq x y z
N MET A 1 20.02 16.11 13.95
CA MET A 1 18.60 15.94 14.24
C MET A 1 18.09 14.70 13.59
N SER A 2 17.60 13.77 14.40
CA SER A 2 16.92 12.61 13.84
C SER A 2 15.49 12.99 13.51
N TYR A 3 15.05 12.65 12.30
CA TYR A 3 13.65 12.77 11.93
C TYR A 3 12.93 11.50 12.35
N ASP A 4 11.98 11.64 13.26
CA ASP A 4 11.12 10.53 13.63
C ASP A 4 9.99 10.46 12.61
N TYR A 5 10.14 9.56 11.65
CA TYR A 5 9.07 9.24 10.73
C TYR A 5 7.98 8.47 11.46
N GLU A 6 6.74 8.74 11.10
CA GLU A 6 5.66 7.88 11.54
C GLU A 6 5.91 6.46 11.00
N LYS A 7 5.58 5.48 11.81
CA LYS A 7 5.73 4.06 11.47
C LYS A 7 4.39 3.37 11.60
N THR A 8 4.21 2.33 10.81
CA THR A 8 3.04 1.47 10.99
C THR A 8 3.12 0.83 12.38
N SER A 9 1.97 0.74 13.04
CA SER A 9 1.86 0.16 14.38
C SER A 9 1.34 -1.28 14.35
N LEU A 10 1.18 -1.84 13.16
CA LEU A 10 0.78 -3.23 12.94
C LEU A 10 1.21 -3.63 11.53
N THR A 11 1.20 -4.93 11.28
CA THR A 11 1.46 -5.45 9.94
C THR A 11 0.21 -5.33 9.09
N LEU A 12 0.37 -4.81 7.88
CA LEU A 12 -0.72 -4.61 6.92
C LEU A 12 -0.48 -5.46 5.68
N TYR A 13 -1.55 -5.83 5.02
CA TYR A 13 -1.53 -6.75 3.88
C TYR A 13 -2.29 -6.14 2.70
N ARG A 14 -1.61 -6.05 1.56
CA ARG A 14 -2.22 -5.59 0.31
C ARG A 14 -2.41 -6.78 -0.60
N ALA A 15 -3.67 -7.11 -0.93
CA ALA A 15 -3.96 -8.20 -1.85
C ALA A 15 -3.39 -7.90 -3.23
N VAL A 16 -2.70 -8.88 -3.81
CA VAL A 16 -2.06 -8.76 -5.12
C VAL A 16 -2.77 -9.69 -6.10
N PHE A 17 -3.24 -9.10 -7.18
CA PHE A 17 -3.85 -9.82 -8.31
C PHE A 17 -2.92 -9.67 -9.50
N LYS A 18 -2.15 -10.71 -9.82
CA LYS A 18 -1.13 -10.66 -10.87
C LYS A 18 -1.68 -10.18 -12.21
N ALA A 19 -2.93 -10.52 -12.52
CA ALA A 19 -3.57 -10.13 -13.77
C ALA A 19 -3.73 -8.61 -13.93
N ASN A 20 -3.64 -7.84 -12.85
CA ASN A 20 -3.76 -6.38 -12.89
C ASN A 20 -2.45 -5.67 -13.23
N TYR A 21 -1.36 -6.42 -13.45
CA TYR A 21 -0.03 -5.86 -13.67
C TYR A 21 0.59 -6.45 -14.93
N ASP A 22 1.38 -5.64 -15.64
CA ASP A 22 2.05 -6.07 -16.87
C ASP A 22 3.38 -6.79 -16.60
N GLY A 23 3.95 -6.62 -15.44
CA GLY A 23 5.23 -7.21 -15.08
C GLY A 23 5.10 -8.35 -14.08
N ASP A 24 6.23 -8.93 -13.74
CA ASP A 24 6.27 -9.97 -12.71
C ASP A 24 6.14 -9.34 -11.34
N VAL A 25 4.94 -9.39 -10.76
CA VAL A 25 4.68 -8.94 -9.40
C VAL A 25 4.79 -10.05 -8.37
N GLY A 26 4.93 -11.30 -8.81
CA GLY A 26 5.08 -12.43 -7.91
C GLY A 26 6.29 -12.30 -6.99
N ARG A 27 7.37 -11.66 -7.46
CA ARG A 27 8.57 -11.40 -6.67
C ARG A 27 8.32 -10.52 -5.43
N TYR A 28 7.23 -9.73 -5.44
CA TYR A 28 6.88 -8.87 -4.31
C TYR A 28 6.14 -9.62 -3.20
N LEU A 29 5.66 -10.83 -3.47
CA LEU A 29 5.01 -11.65 -2.45
C LEU A 29 6.04 -12.20 -1.45
N ARG A 30 7.28 -12.36 -1.90
CA ARG A 30 8.43 -12.72 -1.06
C ARG A 30 9.64 -11.94 -1.59
N PRO A 31 9.69 -10.63 -1.32
CA PRO A 31 10.71 -9.80 -1.94
C PRO A 31 12.11 -10.13 -1.43
N ASP A 32 13.09 -10.03 -2.31
CA ASP A 32 14.49 -10.10 -1.92
C ASP A 32 15.00 -8.72 -1.50
N LYS A 33 16.18 -8.69 -0.90
CA LYS A 33 16.74 -7.48 -0.33
C LYS A 33 17.01 -6.40 -1.38
N GLU A 34 17.41 -6.79 -2.57
CA GLU A 34 17.81 -5.87 -3.65
C GLU A 34 16.59 -5.16 -4.25
N LEU A 35 15.40 -5.74 -4.11
CA LEU A 35 14.20 -5.17 -4.71
C LEU A 35 13.91 -3.76 -4.20
N ALA A 36 14.22 -3.48 -2.94
CA ALA A 36 14.02 -2.14 -2.36
C ALA A 36 14.87 -1.08 -3.03
N GLU A 37 16.01 -1.47 -3.59
CA GLU A 37 16.97 -0.56 -4.22
C GLU A 37 16.79 -0.49 -5.74
N ALA A 38 15.80 -1.17 -6.29
CA ALA A 38 15.52 -1.12 -7.72
C ALA A 38 15.12 0.30 -8.14
N ALA A 39 15.48 0.69 -9.34
CA ALA A 39 15.14 2.00 -9.89
C ALA A 39 13.64 2.22 -9.92
N GLU A 40 12.90 1.17 -10.23
CA GLU A 40 11.44 1.18 -10.25
C GLU A 40 10.89 0.01 -9.43
N VAL A 41 9.78 0.23 -8.76
CA VAL A 41 9.03 -0.83 -8.08
C VAL A 41 7.65 -0.93 -8.71
N ALA A 42 7.05 -2.11 -8.64
CA ALA A 42 5.69 -2.31 -9.14
C ALA A 42 4.70 -1.45 -8.36
N PRO A 43 3.64 -0.94 -9.02
CA PRO A 43 2.68 -0.02 -8.40
C PRO A 43 1.67 -0.75 -7.50
N LEU A 44 2.16 -1.53 -6.55
CA LEU A 44 1.34 -2.39 -5.70
C LEU A 44 0.40 -1.62 -4.77
N LEU A 45 0.80 -0.41 -4.39
CA LEU A 45 0.01 0.43 -3.48
C LEU A 45 -0.72 1.55 -4.22
N HIS A 46 -0.69 1.56 -5.56
CA HIS A 46 -1.47 2.55 -6.30
C HIS A 46 -2.96 2.20 -6.21
N PRO A 47 -3.81 3.18 -5.85
CA PRO A 47 -5.25 2.99 -5.91
C PRO A 47 -5.73 3.09 -7.35
N THR A 48 -6.96 2.69 -7.60
CA THR A 48 -7.60 2.92 -8.89
C THR A 48 -8.01 4.39 -8.96
N PHE A 49 -7.42 5.13 -9.89
CA PHE A 49 -7.69 6.56 -10.06
C PHE A 49 -8.88 6.83 -10.97
N ASP A 50 -9.11 5.98 -11.96
CA ASP A 50 -10.15 6.17 -12.95
C ASP A 50 -11.04 4.94 -13.03
N SER A 51 -12.34 5.16 -13.27
CA SER A 51 -13.26 4.06 -13.49
C SER A 51 -12.90 3.36 -14.80
N PRO A 52 -12.69 2.03 -14.79
CA PRO A 52 -12.46 1.32 -16.04
C PRO A 52 -13.70 1.44 -16.94
N ASN A 53 -13.51 1.91 -18.16
CA ASN A 53 -14.59 2.04 -19.14
C ASN A 53 -14.52 0.87 -20.11
N THR A 54 -14.93 -0.31 -19.63
CA THR A 54 -14.95 -1.52 -20.43
C THR A 54 -16.38 -1.81 -20.88
N PRO A 55 -16.67 -1.86 -22.18
CA PRO A 55 -18.00 -2.19 -22.66
C PRO A 55 -18.52 -3.51 -22.09
N GLY A 56 -19.77 -3.51 -21.62
CA GLY A 56 -20.39 -4.71 -21.07
C GLY A 56 -20.04 -5.03 -19.61
N VAL A 57 -19.16 -4.25 -18.99
CA VAL A 57 -18.82 -4.39 -17.59
C VAL A 57 -19.33 -3.17 -16.83
N PRO A 58 -20.01 -3.34 -15.69
CA PRO A 58 -20.45 -2.20 -14.89
C PRO A 58 -19.25 -1.33 -14.50
N ALA A 59 -19.41 -0.01 -14.61
CA ALA A 59 -18.36 0.92 -14.20
C ALA A 59 -18.10 0.79 -12.70
N ARG A 60 -16.84 0.62 -12.33
CA ARG A 60 -16.41 0.57 -10.94
C ARG A 60 -16.01 1.97 -10.51
N ALA A 61 -16.44 2.39 -9.32
CA ALA A 61 -16.02 3.68 -8.78
C ALA A 61 -14.51 3.67 -8.55
N PRO A 62 -13.81 4.80 -8.78
CA PRO A 62 -12.40 4.90 -8.46
C PRO A 62 -12.19 4.83 -6.94
N ASP A 63 -11.01 4.37 -6.54
CA ASP A 63 -10.65 4.25 -5.12
C ASP A 63 -10.39 5.62 -4.49
N ILE A 64 -10.04 6.61 -5.28
CA ILE A 64 -9.75 7.97 -4.83
C ILE A 64 -10.18 8.95 -5.92
N VAL A 65 -10.64 10.13 -5.51
CA VAL A 65 -11.15 11.16 -6.44
C VAL A 65 -10.42 12.47 -6.19
N ALA A 66 -9.96 13.11 -7.28
CA ALA A 66 -9.35 14.42 -7.22
C ALA A 66 -10.41 15.51 -7.02
N GLY A 67 -10.03 16.58 -6.34
CA GLY A 67 -10.83 17.78 -6.24
C GLY A 67 -10.84 18.57 -7.55
N ARG A 68 -11.56 19.68 -7.57
CA ARG A 68 -11.65 20.57 -8.76
C ARG A 68 -10.32 21.14 -9.17
N ASP A 69 -9.39 21.28 -8.21
CA ASP A 69 -8.03 21.77 -8.45
C ASP A 69 -7.09 20.69 -9.01
N GLY A 70 -7.58 19.46 -9.21
CA GLY A 70 -6.77 18.33 -9.67
C GLY A 70 -5.95 17.68 -8.58
N LEU A 71 -6.10 18.11 -7.33
CA LEU A 71 -5.36 17.56 -6.21
C LEU A 71 -6.13 16.45 -5.50
N TYR A 72 -5.40 15.45 -5.05
CA TYR A 72 -5.94 14.38 -4.21
C TYR A 72 -5.74 14.76 -2.75
N ALA A 73 -6.84 14.93 -2.04
CA ALA A 73 -6.86 15.41 -0.65
C ALA A 73 -7.05 14.26 0.34
N PRO A 74 -6.74 14.48 1.62
CA PRO A 74 -7.08 13.51 2.66
C PRO A 74 -8.57 13.20 2.68
N ASP A 75 -8.92 11.96 3.07
CA ASP A 75 -10.29 11.51 3.26
C ASP A 75 -11.15 11.48 1.98
N THR A 76 -10.52 11.44 0.81
CA THR A 76 -11.20 11.29 -0.47
C THR A 76 -11.02 9.89 -1.06
N GLY A 77 -10.51 8.95 -0.26
CA GLY A 77 -10.22 7.58 -0.68
C GLY A 77 -8.74 7.27 -0.60
N GLY A 78 -8.35 6.14 -1.15
CA GLY A 78 -6.96 5.71 -1.16
C GLY A 78 -6.80 4.22 -1.42
N THR A 79 -5.70 3.67 -0.96
CA THR A 79 -5.34 2.27 -1.16
C THR A 79 -5.83 1.42 0.00
N SER A 80 -6.58 0.37 -0.31
CA SER A 80 -7.13 -0.57 0.69
C SER A 80 -6.10 -1.59 1.13
N VAL A 81 -5.91 -1.72 2.42
CA VAL A 81 -5.09 -2.77 3.04
C VAL A 81 -5.83 -3.34 4.25
N PHE A 82 -5.40 -4.51 4.71
CA PHE A 82 -6.05 -5.20 5.81
C PHE A 82 -5.02 -5.60 6.87
N ASP A 83 -5.49 -5.83 8.09
CA ASP A 83 -4.64 -6.26 9.21
C ASP A 83 -4.42 -7.78 9.25
N ARG A 84 -4.88 -8.51 8.22
CA ARG A 84 -4.77 -9.96 8.15
C ARG A 84 -4.47 -10.41 6.73
N ALA A 85 -3.67 -11.45 6.60
CA ALA A 85 -3.36 -12.05 5.30
C ALA A 85 -4.54 -12.88 4.78
N GLY A 86 -4.61 -13.04 3.46
CA GLY A 86 -5.55 -13.94 2.82
C GLY A 86 -7.00 -13.51 2.87
N VAL A 87 -7.27 -12.23 3.08
CA VAL A 87 -8.62 -11.69 3.21
C VAL A 87 -9.41 -11.83 1.91
N LEU A 88 -8.77 -11.57 0.78
CA LEU A 88 -9.41 -11.70 -0.53
C LEU A 88 -8.98 -13.02 -1.17
N ARG A 89 -9.91 -13.98 -1.24
CA ARG A 89 -9.63 -15.36 -1.66
C ARG A 89 -9.07 -15.49 -3.07
N ARG A 90 -9.47 -14.59 -3.97
CA ARG A 90 -9.04 -14.65 -5.37
C ARG A 90 -7.69 -14.01 -5.62
N ALA A 91 -7.12 -13.37 -4.62
CA ALA A 91 -5.80 -12.77 -4.75
C ALA A 91 -4.74 -13.86 -4.89
N ASP A 92 -3.68 -13.57 -5.63
CA ASP A 92 -2.54 -14.48 -5.79
C ASP A 92 -1.66 -14.52 -4.55
N GLY A 93 -1.81 -13.56 -3.67
CA GLY A 93 -1.09 -13.44 -2.40
C GLY A 93 -1.21 -12.04 -1.87
N ASP A 94 -0.43 -11.73 -0.86
CA ASP A 94 -0.41 -10.40 -0.25
C ASP A 94 0.98 -9.82 -0.28
N PHE A 95 1.07 -8.52 -0.58
CA PHE A 95 2.25 -7.74 -0.31
C PHE A 95 2.19 -7.30 1.15
N VAL A 96 3.26 -7.58 1.90
CA VAL A 96 3.29 -7.36 3.35
C VAL A 96 3.96 -6.04 3.67
N ILE A 97 3.29 -5.20 4.45
CA ILE A 97 3.83 -3.99 5.04
C ILE A 97 4.04 -4.31 6.52
N PRO A 98 5.27 -4.66 6.94
CA PRO A 98 5.51 -5.08 8.32
C PRO A 98 5.25 -3.97 9.33
N ASP A 99 4.88 -4.36 10.52
CA ASP A 99 4.83 -3.44 11.68
C ASP A 99 6.19 -2.72 11.80
N GLY A 100 6.14 -1.43 12.03
CA GLY A 100 7.33 -0.61 12.14
C GLY A 100 7.89 -0.11 10.82
N THR A 101 7.13 -0.22 9.72
CA THR A 101 7.52 0.33 8.42
C THR A 101 7.38 1.86 8.45
N ASP A 102 8.41 2.57 7.98
CA ASP A 102 8.35 4.03 7.86
C ASP A 102 7.27 4.43 6.86
N ILE A 103 6.38 5.32 7.30
CA ILE A 103 5.35 5.89 6.44
C ILE A 103 5.93 7.13 5.77
N PRO A 104 5.91 7.22 4.44
CA PRO A 104 6.36 8.45 3.77
C PRO A 104 5.63 9.69 4.36
N PRO A 105 6.34 10.82 4.55
CA PRO A 105 5.80 11.93 5.37
C PRO A 105 4.51 12.55 4.85
N ASP A 106 4.23 12.43 3.57
CA ASP A 106 3.02 13.01 2.99
C ASP A 106 1.87 12.02 2.86
N LEU A 107 2.03 10.81 3.41
CA LEU A 107 0.99 9.79 3.48
C LEU A 107 0.53 9.59 4.92
N LYS A 108 -0.68 9.06 5.07
CA LYS A 108 -1.16 8.57 6.35
C LYS A 108 -1.91 7.26 6.14
N VAL A 109 -1.94 6.46 7.19
CA VAL A 109 -2.70 5.21 7.23
C VAL A 109 -3.83 5.40 8.21
N LYS A 110 -5.07 5.25 7.75
CA LYS A 110 -6.24 5.46 8.57
C LYS A 110 -6.99 4.15 8.76
N GLN A 111 -7.30 3.83 10.00
CA GLN A 111 -8.19 2.71 10.31
C GLN A 111 -9.61 3.09 9.92
N ASP A 112 -10.26 2.25 9.12
CA ASP A 112 -11.64 2.48 8.72
C ASP A 112 -12.61 1.67 9.58
N SER A 113 -12.87 0.42 9.19
CA SER A 113 -13.88 -0.37 9.86
C SER A 113 -13.49 -1.84 9.87
N TYR A 114 -14.00 -2.54 10.87
CA TYR A 114 -13.90 -3.99 10.94
C TYR A 114 -14.95 -4.61 10.02
N ASN A 115 -14.50 -5.48 9.12
CA ASN A 115 -15.39 -6.22 8.25
C ASN A 115 -15.65 -7.60 8.88
N LYS A 116 -16.86 -7.78 9.37
CA LYS A 116 -17.25 -8.99 10.09
C LYS A 116 -17.21 -10.23 9.18
N ARG A 117 -17.62 -10.10 7.94
CA ARG A 117 -17.60 -11.20 6.97
C ARG A 117 -16.18 -11.66 6.66
N LEU A 118 -15.25 -10.72 6.53
CA LEU A 118 -13.86 -11.01 6.23
C LEU A 118 -13.03 -11.26 7.49
N GLN A 119 -13.57 -10.95 8.67
CA GLN A 119 -12.86 -11.02 9.95
C GLN A 119 -11.54 -10.27 9.93
N ALA A 120 -11.57 -9.07 9.37
CA ALA A 120 -10.39 -8.23 9.21
C ALA A 120 -10.78 -6.76 9.32
N THR A 121 -9.87 -5.96 9.84
CA THR A 121 -10.02 -4.50 9.87
C THR A 121 -9.41 -3.91 8.60
N HIS A 122 -10.19 -3.06 7.96
CA HIS A 122 -9.78 -2.33 6.76
C HIS A 122 -9.07 -1.05 7.15
N TYR A 123 -7.96 -0.78 6.47
CA TYR A 123 -7.20 0.46 6.59
C TYR A 123 -7.08 1.09 5.22
N THR A 124 -6.96 2.40 5.18
CA THR A 124 -6.76 3.14 3.93
C THR A 124 -5.45 3.92 4.00
N ILE A 125 -4.59 3.72 3.00
CA ILE A 125 -3.40 4.54 2.81
C ILE A 125 -3.82 5.71 1.92
N MET A 126 -3.64 6.94 2.41
CA MET A 126 -4.14 8.13 1.73
C MET A 126 -3.16 9.28 1.83
N PRO A 127 -3.32 10.33 1.00
CA PRO A 127 -2.52 11.54 1.18
C PRO A 127 -2.81 12.17 2.54
N ALA A 128 -1.76 12.65 3.20
CA ALA A 128 -1.90 13.41 4.45
C ALA A 128 -2.18 14.89 4.19
N LYS A 129 -1.93 15.34 2.97
CA LYS A 129 -2.20 16.70 2.49
C LYS A 129 -2.55 16.64 1.01
N PRO A 130 -3.18 17.68 0.43
CA PRO A 130 -3.46 17.66 -1.01
C PRO A 130 -2.19 17.54 -1.84
N MET A 131 -2.22 16.72 -2.87
CA MET A 131 -1.09 16.50 -3.76
C MET A 131 -1.54 16.04 -5.15
N TYR A 132 -0.71 16.28 -6.14
CA TYR A 132 -0.96 15.78 -7.50
C TYR A 132 -0.75 14.27 -7.56
N ARG A 133 -1.35 13.66 -8.60
CA ARG A 133 -1.30 12.20 -8.81
C ARG A 133 0.14 11.67 -8.82
N GLU A 134 1.03 12.33 -9.55
CA GLU A 134 2.43 11.88 -9.69
C GLU A 134 3.16 11.88 -8.34
N VAL A 135 2.88 12.87 -7.50
CA VAL A 135 3.47 12.94 -6.17
C VAL A 135 2.93 11.81 -5.30
N LEU A 136 1.62 11.59 -5.35
CA LEU A 136 0.99 10.50 -4.60
C LEU A 136 1.56 9.14 -5.01
N MET A 137 1.67 8.89 -6.33
CA MET A 137 2.23 7.63 -6.82
C MET A 137 3.67 7.42 -6.36
N GLY A 138 4.48 8.47 -6.41
CA GLY A 138 5.87 8.42 -5.94
C GLY A 138 5.98 8.11 -4.46
N GLN A 139 5.12 8.72 -3.63
CA GLN A 139 5.08 8.43 -2.20
C GLN A 139 4.65 6.99 -1.93
N LEU A 140 3.67 6.49 -2.67
CA LEU A 140 3.21 5.11 -2.51
C LEU A 140 4.31 4.11 -2.90
N ASP A 141 5.07 4.40 -3.95
CA ASP A 141 6.21 3.57 -4.34
C ASP A 141 7.31 3.59 -3.28
N ASN A 142 7.54 4.72 -2.65
CA ASN A 142 8.48 4.82 -1.53
C ASN A 142 7.99 3.99 -0.33
N PHE A 143 6.70 3.93 -0.11
CA PHE A 143 6.13 3.08 0.94
C PHE A 143 6.40 1.60 0.65
N VAL A 144 6.27 1.17 -0.61
CA VAL A 144 6.64 -0.18 -1.03
C VAL A 144 8.10 -0.46 -0.69
N ARG A 145 9.02 0.46 -1.04
CA ARG A 145 10.45 0.31 -0.73
C ARG A 145 10.70 0.21 0.77
N ASN A 146 10.04 1.06 1.54
CA ASN A 146 10.19 1.06 3.00
C ASN A 146 9.70 -0.27 3.61
N ALA A 147 8.62 -0.82 3.09
CA ALA A 147 8.09 -2.10 3.55
C ALA A 147 9.09 -3.24 3.26
N ILE A 148 9.69 -3.24 2.07
CA ILE A 148 10.68 -4.25 1.70
C ILE A 148 11.91 -4.14 2.61
N ARG A 149 12.41 -2.93 2.83
CA ARG A 149 13.55 -2.71 3.73
C ARG A 149 13.24 -3.17 5.14
N ARG A 150 12.02 -2.90 5.61
CA ARG A 150 11.61 -3.30 6.96
C ARG A 150 11.60 -4.80 7.15
N GLN A 151 11.26 -5.56 6.12
CA GLN A 151 11.29 -7.03 6.20
C GLN A 151 12.68 -7.57 6.49
N TRP A 152 13.72 -6.85 6.09
CA TRP A 152 15.10 -7.27 6.26
C TRP A 152 15.78 -6.65 7.48
N LYS A 153 15.12 -5.72 8.17
CA LYS A 153 15.60 -5.19 9.43
C LYS A 153 15.07 -6.03 10.58
N LYS A 154 15.97 -6.35 11.52
CA LYS A 154 15.51 -6.97 12.75
C LYS A 154 14.80 -5.91 13.61
N PRO A 155 13.66 -6.23 14.21
CA PRO A 155 13.02 -5.32 15.16
C PRO A 155 13.98 -4.97 16.30
N ALA A 156 13.84 -3.75 16.83
CA ALA A 156 14.61 -3.34 18.00
C ALA A 156 14.36 -4.33 19.14
N GLY A 157 15.44 -4.81 19.78
CA GLY A 157 15.34 -5.79 20.86
C GLY A 157 15.21 -7.23 20.41
N SER A 158 15.11 -7.52 19.10
CA SER A 158 15.10 -8.90 18.65
C SER A 158 16.52 -9.46 18.70
N ARG A 159 16.62 -10.73 19.11
CA ARG A 159 17.91 -11.42 19.13
C ARG A 159 18.34 -11.72 17.71
N SER A 160 19.64 -11.58 17.45
CA SER A 160 20.22 -12.13 16.25
C SER A 160 20.10 -13.65 16.33
N GLU A 161 19.46 -14.23 15.34
CA GLU A 161 19.48 -15.67 15.20
C GLU A 161 20.91 -16.13 14.97
N PRO A 162 21.35 -17.16 15.69
CA PRO A 162 22.70 -17.68 15.48
C PRO A 162 22.86 -18.27 14.08
#